data_059eb978f885b9e7c0709e8801485f3f
#
_entry.id   059eb978f885b9e7c0709e8801485f3f
#
_cell.length_a   1.000
_cell.length_b   1.000
_cell.length_c   1.000
_cell.angle_alpha   90.00
_cell.angle_beta   90.00
_cell.angle_gamma   90.00
#
_symmetry.space_group_name_H-M   'P 1'
#
loop_
_entity.id
_entity.type
_entity.pdbx_description
1 polymer ?
#
loop_
_entity_poly.entity_id
_entity_poly.type
_entity_poly.pdbx_seq_one_letter_code
_entity_poly.pdbx_strand_id
1 'polypeptide(L)'
;YTFFIDRLSRLYPLHLFTLLVLLFLQFSFFSNQQEYFIYQNNDVYHLILNLFFMNYWGFENGYSFNGPVWSVSAEVLIYFIFFFTTLKLSIRHNVLAIFVILISMYILELKALFMCVVFFYLGGILNRVVEINKRLNIFILLLITSLLYVLELNSNRFIFFLLDYPNLFRDGFFCLLLLLVFLKIGSVLKPFASFISELGNLTYSMYLCHFPIQLLMVLFFLKQKIDMPYKNSWLFLFFISITIFISFFVYKILEKPSKEFLRKKFTQNFG
;
A
#
# COMPACT_ATOMS: atom_id res chain seq x y z
N TYR A 1 -4.36 5.41 -20.84
CA TYR A 1 -5.72 5.22 -20.29
C TYR A 1 -5.89 3.82 -19.69
N THR A 2 -5.50 2.75 -20.38
CA THR A 2 -5.63 1.35 -19.91
C THR A 2 -4.95 1.11 -18.56
N PHE A 3 -3.75 1.65 -18.36
CA PHE A 3 -3.03 1.54 -17.08
C PHE A 3 -3.85 2.06 -15.88
N PHE A 4 -4.45 3.24 -16.03
CA PHE A 4 -5.23 3.86 -14.95
C PHE A 4 -6.52 3.09 -14.66
N ILE A 5 -7.21 2.68 -15.72
CA ILE A 5 -8.43 1.88 -15.61
C ILE A 5 -8.15 0.53 -14.93
N ASP A 6 -7.07 -0.15 -15.31
CA ASP A 6 -6.68 -1.42 -14.71
C ASP A 6 -6.36 -1.29 -13.21
N ARG A 7 -5.76 -0.19 -12.79
CA ARG A 7 -5.45 0.06 -11.38
C ARG A 7 -6.68 0.48 -10.58
N LEU A 8 -7.43 1.46 -11.04
CA LEU A 8 -8.64 1.92 -10.35
C LEU A 8 -9.71 0.84 -10.29
N SER A 9 -9.91 0.07 -11.36
CA SER A 9 -10.88 -1.02 -11.36
C SER A 9 -10.55 -2.12 -10.34
N ARG A 10 -9.29 -2.28 -9.99
CA ARG A 10 -8.85 -3.20 -8.93
C ARG A 10 -9.06 -2.61 -7.54
N LEU A 11 -8.69 -1.33 -7.34
CA LEU A 11 -8.62 -0.73 -6.01
C LEU A 11 -9.97 -0.19 -5.53
N TYR A 12 -10.70 0.50 -6.39
CA TYR A 12 -11.84 1.33 -6.00
C TYR A 12 -13.06 0.54 -5.47
N PRO A 13 -13.51 -0.57 -6.10
CA PRO A 13 -14.74 -1.23 -5.66
C PRO A 13 -14.66 -1.75 -4.23
N LEU A 14 -13.56 -2.39 -3.88
CA LEU A 14 -13.37 -2.93 -2.56
C LEU A 14 -13.14 -1.83 -1.51
N HIS A 15 -12.37 -0.80 -1.89
CA HIS A 15 -12.19 0.36 -1.02
C HIS A 15 -13.53 1.02 -0.66
N LEU A 16 -14.37 1.30 -1.66
CA LEU A 16 -15.68 1.89 -1.43
C LEU A 16 -16.54 1.02 -0.52
N PHE A 17 -16.56 -0.30 -0.75
CA PHE A 17 -17.29 -1.23 0.09
C PHE A 17 -16.82 -1.19 1.54
N THR A 18 -15.51 -1.30 1.78
CA THR A 18 -14.96 -1.28 3.14
C THR A 18 -15.13 0.07 3.82
N LEU A 19 -15.08 1.18 3.07
CA LEU A 19 -15.37 2.52 3.57
C LEU A 19 -16.81 2.63 4.07
N LEU A 20 -17.80 2.15 3.29
CA LEU A 20 -19.21 2.15 3.68
C LEU A 20 -19.46 1.27 4.92
N VAL A 21 -18.84 0.09 4.97
CA VAL A 21 -18.90 -0.78 6.15
C VAL A 21 -18.35 -0.07 7.37
N LEU A 22 -17.19 0.57 7.25
CA LEU A 22 -16.56 1.27 8.36
C LEU A 22 -17.32 2.54 8.78
N LEU A 23 -17.90 3.26 7.84
CA LEU A 23 -18.78 4.37 8.18
C LEU A 23 -19.89 3.91 9.14
N PHE A 24 -20.55 2.80 8.83
CA PHE A 24 -21.59 2.23 9.70
C PHE A 24 -21.04 1.74 11.04
N LEU A 25 -19.92 1.02 11.03
CA LEU A 25 -19.32 0.46 12.23
C LEU A 25 -18.76 1.53 13.17
N GLN A 26 -18.09 2.56 12.64
CA GLN A 26 -17.58 3.69 13.42
C GLN A 26 -18.73 4.48 14.06
N PHE A 27 -19.81 4.67 13.33
CA PHE A 27 -21.00 5.34 13.87
C PHE A 27 -21.64 4.51 14.99
N SER A 28 -21.71 3.19 14.82
CA SER A 28 -22.21 2.27 15.85
C SER A 28 -21.31 2.28 17.10
N PHE A 29 -20.00 2.35 16.92
CA PHE A 29 -19.05 2.43 18.03
C PHE A 29 -19.20 3.76 18.77
N PHE A 30 -19.27 4.89 18.03
CA PHE A 30 -19.45 6.21 18.60
C PHE A 30 -20.74 6.33 19.42
N SER A 31 -21.83 5.73 18.96
CA SER A 31 -23.11 5.71 19.69
C SER A 31 -23.02 5.00 21.04
N ASN A 32 -22.10 4.05 21.20
CA ASN A 32 -21.90 3.29 22.45
C ASN A 32 -20.84 3.90 23.37
N GLN A 33 -19.77 4.48 22.80
CA GLN A 33 -18.59 4.90 23.57
C GLN A 33 -18.41 6.42 23.60
N GLN A 34 -19.17 7.19 22.82
CA GLN A 34 -19.04 8.64 22.64
C GLN A 34 -17.68 9.07 22.04
N GLU A 35 -16.95 8.11 21.44
CA GLU A 35 -15.69 8.32 20.70
C GLU A 35 -15.62 7.35 19.53
N TYR A 36 -14.74 7.62 18.56
CA TYR A 36 -14.52 6.70 17.45
C TYR A 36 -13.45 5.66 17.79
N PHE A 37 -13.51 4.52 17.15
CA PHE A 37 -12.53 3.46 17.34
C PHE A 37 -11.20 3.83 16.68
N ILE A 38 -10.15 3.97 17.47
CA ILE A 38 -8.76 4.28 17.13
C ILE A 38 -8.60 5.65 16.47
N TYR A 39 -9.28 5.91 15.33
CA TYR A 39 -9.12 7.12 14.53
C TYR A 39 -10.26 8.09 14.80
N GLN A 40 -9.94 9.32 15.19
CA GLN A 40 -10.96 10.29 15.63
C GLN A 40 -11.49 11.18 14.49
N ASN A 41 -10.78 11.27 13.36
CA ASN A 41 -11.14 12.15 12.26
C ASN A 41 -12.17 11.52 11.29
N ASN A 42 -13.34 11.08 11.81
CA ASN A 42 -14.38 10.43 11.00
C ASN A 42 -15.52 11.40 10.64
N ASP A 43 -15.17 12.57 10.15
CA ASP A 43 -16.08 13.63 9.70
C ASP A 43 -16.32 13.58 8.17
N VAL A 44 -17.20 14.48 7.69
CA VAL A 44 -17.56 14.56 6.27
C VAL A 44 -16.37 14.96 5.40
N TYR A 45 -15.48 15.82 5.90
CA TYR A 45 -14.29 16.24 5.16
C TYR A 45 -13.37 15.03 4.90
N HIS A 46 -13.04 14.26 5.93
CA HIS A 46 -12.23 13.06 5.77
C HIS A 46 -12.94 11.95 5.00
N LEU A 47 -14.28 11.88 5.04
CA LEU A 47 -15.04 10.97 4.19
C LEU A 47 -14.84 11.30 2.70
N ILE A 48 -14.89 12.57 2.33
CA ILE A 48 -14.62 13.02 0.96
C ILE A 48 -13.18 12.68 0.54
N LEU A 49 -12.21 12.94 1.39
CA LEU A 49 -10.81 12.57 1.11
C LEU A 49 -10.66 11.05 0.89
N ASN A 50 -11.31 10.22 1.71
CA ASN A 50 -11.30 8.78 1.53
C ASN A 50 -11.97 8.35 0.22
N LEU A 51 -13.10 8.94 -0.15
CA LEU A 51 -13.80 8.62 -1.41
C LEU A 51 -12.90 8.80 -2.64
N PHE A 52 -12.00 9.77 -2.62
CA PHE A 52 -11.08 10.06 -3.72
C PHE A 52 -9.67 9.51 -3.54
N PHE A 53 -9.42 8.68 -2.55
CA PHE A 53 -8.07 8.21 -2.17
C PHE A 53 -7.09 9.33 -1.81
N MET A 54 -7.59 10.46 -1.33
CA MET A 54 -6.77 11.62 -0.95
C MET A 54 -6.48 11.69 0.55
N ASN A 55 -6.80 10.62 1.28
CA ASN A 55 -6.70 10.54 2.74
C ASN A 55 -5.25 10.40 3.28
N TYR A 56 -4.24 10.56 2.41
CA TYR A 56 -2.83 10.60 2.78
C TYR A 56 -1.98 11.43 1.79
N TRP A 57 -2.53 12.56 1.31
CA TRP A 57 -1.84 13.45 0.38
C TRP A 57 -1.36 14.75 1.04
N GLY A 58 -1.46 14.85 2.36
CA GLY A 58 -1.11 16.04 3.14
C GLY A 58 -2.25 17.04 3.32
N PHE A 59 -3.49 16.64 2.96
CA PHE A 59 -4.70 17.44 3.20
C PHE A 59 -5.42 17.02 4.48
N GLU A 60 -5.13 15.83 4.98
CA GLU A 60 -5.75 15.24 6.15
C GLU A 60 -5.16 15.78 7.46
N ASN A 61 -6.00 15.82 8.50
CA ASN A 61 -5.58 16.14 9.88
C ASN A 61 -5.19 14.89 10.69
N GLY A 62 -4.95 13.77 10.01
CA GLY A 62 -4.63 12.48 10.59
C GLY A 62 -5.44 11.33 9.97
N TYR A 63 -5.22 10.12 10.47
CA TYR A 63 -5.93 8.94 9.96
C TYR A 63 -7.42 8.98 10.28
N SER A 64 -8.22 8.42 9.37
CA SER A 64 -9.68 8.39 9.46
C SER A 64 -10.24 7.09 8.88
N PHE A 65 -11.44 6.70 9.27
CA PHE A 65 -12.18 5.51 8.82
C PHE A 65 -11.32 4.24 8.77
N ASN A 66 -10.82 3.87 7.60
CA ASN A 66 -9.91 2.77 7.40
C ASN A 66 -8.47 3.31 7.35
N GLY A 67 -7.87 3.56 8.51
CA GLY A 67 -6.52 4.09 8.60
C GLY A 67 -5.49 3.36 7.71
N PRO A 68 -5.48 2.02 7.66
CA PRO A 68 -4.60 1.27 6.74
C PRO A 68 -4.65 1.69 5.27
N VAL A 69 -5.73 2.29 4.79
CA VAL A 69 -5.86 2.77 3.39
C VAL A 69 -4.87 3.87 3.03
N TRP A 70 -4.17 4.47 4.00
CA TRP A 70 -3.14 5.48 3.72
C TRP A 70 -2.13 5.02 2.65
N SER A 71 -1.72 3.76 2.66
CA SER A 71 -0.75 3.25 1.68
C SER A 71 -1.36 3.11 0.28
N VAL A 72 -2.65 2.77 0.18
CA VAL A 72 -3.38 2.74 -1.10
C VAL A 72 -3.54 4.16 -1.65
N SER A 73 -3.82 5.13 -0.79
CA SER A 73 -3.86 6.55 -1.13
C SER A 73 -2.51 7.02 -1.70
N ALA A 74 -1.41 6.67 -1.03
CA ALA A 74 -0.06 6.93 -1.51
C ALA A 74 0.23 6.27 -2.86
N GLU A 75 -0.17 5.00 -3.04
CA GLU A 75 -0.03 4.26 -4.29
C GLU A 75 -0.79 4.95 -5.44
N VAL A 76 -2.01 5.41 -5.20
CA VAL A 76 -2.81 6.14 -6.21
C VAL A 76 -2.13 7.46 -6.59
N LEU A 77 -1.61 8.23 -5.63
CA LEU A 77 -0.85 9.45 -5.92
C LEU A 77 0.37 9.16 -6.80
N ILE A 78 1.13 8.11 -6.49
CA ILE A 78 2.30 7.71 -7.27
C ILE A 78 1.90 7.31 -8.70
N TYR A 79 0.77 6.63 -8.88
CA TYR A 79 0.27 6.32 -10.22
C TYR A 79 -0.10 7.58 -11.00
N PHE A 80 -0.65 8.61 -10.36
CA PHE A 80 -0.86 9.93 -11.00
C PHE A 80 0.48 10.56 -11.40
N ILE A 81 1.43 10.64 -10.49
CA ILE A 81 2.76 11.19 -10.75
C ILE A 81 3.43 10.44 -11.91
N PHE A 82 3.45 9.11 -11.86
CA PHE A 82 4.04 8.28 -12.90
C PHE A 82 3.37 8.48 -14.27
N PHE A 83 2.05 8.50 -14.31
CA PHE A 83 1.30 8.71 -15.54
C PHE A 83 1.61 10.06 -16.18
N PHE A 84 1.59 11.13 -15.41
CA PHE A 84 1.85 12.46 -15.95
C PHE A 84 3.32 12.67 -16.35
N THR A 85 4.24 12.12 -15.59
CA THR A 85 5.66 12.25 -15.91
C THR A 85 6.06 11.40 -17.10
N THR A 86 5.62 10.15 -17.22
CA THR A 86 6.06 9.24 -18.27
C THR A 86 5.40 9.48 -19.62
N LEU A 87 4.14 9.91 -19.68
CA LEU A 87 3.40 10.07 -20.93
C LEU A 87 3.56 11.42 -21.59
N LYS A 88 3.89 12.47 -20.85
CA LYS A 88 3.90 13.85 -21.38
C LYS A 88 5.28 14.51 -21.39
N LEU A 89 6.26 13.92 -20.75
CA LEU A 89 7.56 14.54 -20.60
C LEU A 89 8.67 13.71 -21.29
N SER A 90 9.67 14.41 -21.86
CA SER A 90 10.89 13.73 -22.27
C SER A 90 11.67 13.22 -21.05
N ILE A 91 12.62 12.31 -21.25
CA ILE A 91 13.42 11.70 -20.16
C ILE A 91 14.06 12.76 -19.25
N ARG A 92 14.59 13.85 -19.84
CA ARG A 92 15.23 14.94 -19.07
C ARG A 92 14.21 15.67 -18.18
N HIS A 93 13.05 16.01 -18.74
CA HIS A 93 11.98 16.67 -17.99
C HIS A 93 11.36 15.75 -16.94
N ASN A 94 11.33 14.44 -17.18
CA ASN A 94 10.89 13.45 -16.17
C ASN A 94 11.80 13.46 -14.95
N VAL A 95 13.12 13.38 -15.14
CA VAL A 95 14.08 13.40 -14.04
C VAL A 95 13.95 14.70 -13.24
N LEU A 96 13.85 15.84 -13.92
CA LEU A 96 13.66 17.12 -13.28
C LEU A 96 12.34 17.19 -12.49
N ALA A 97 11.24 16.73 -13.09
CA ALA A 97 9.93 16.73 -12.42
C ALA A 97 9.93 15.84 -11.17
N ILE A 98 10.50 14.64 -11.24
CA ILE A 98 10.64 13.74 -10.09
C ILE A 98 11.49 14.40 -9.00
N PHE A 99 12.59 15.05 -9.37
CA PHE A 99 13.45 15.75 -8.43
C PHE A 99 12.72 16.90 -7.72
N VAL A 100 11.95 17.70 -8.47
CA VAL A 100 11.12 18.79 -7.90
C VAL A 100 10.05 18.23 -6.97
N ILE A 101 9.38 17.12 -7.35
CA ILE A 101 8.37 16.46 -6.50
C ILE A 101 9.00 15.95 -5.20
N LEU A 102 10.16 15.31 -5.27
CA LEU A 102 10.86 14.83 -4.08
C LEU A 102 11.27 15.98 -3.14
N ILE A 103 11.80 17.07 -3.71
CA ILE A 103 12.12 18.26 -2.91
C ILE A 103 10.86 18.85 -2.25
N SER A 104 9.76 18.96 -3.00
CA SER A 104 8.51 19.48 -2.46
C SER A 104 7.98 18.61 -1.32
N MET A 105 8.00 17.29 -1.46
CA MET A 105 7.60 16.35 -0.40
C MET A 105 8.51 16.42 0.82
N TYR A 106 9.79 16.66 0.60
CA TYR A 106 10.75 16.86 1.68
C TYR A 106 10.46 18.17 2.46
N ILE A 107 10.26 19.29 1.75
CA ILE A 107 9.95 20.59 2.36
C ILE A 107 8.60 20.54 3.11
N LEU A 108 7.61 19.83 2.59
CA LEU A 108 6.30 19.68 3.20
C LEU A 108 6.26 18.59 4.28
N GLU A 109 7.41 18.00 4.63
CA GLU A 109 7.55 16.92 5.63
C GLU A 109 6.69 15.67 5.36
N LEU A 110 6.31 15.42 4.09
CA LEU A 110 5.52 14.27 3.67
C LEU A 110 6.39 13.00 3.60
N LYS A 111 6.96 12.62 4.74
CA LYS A 111 8.00 11.58 4.86
C LYS A 111 7.61 10.25 4.21
N ALA A 112 6.45 9.72 4.51
CA ALA A 112 6.04 8.42 3.96
C ALA A 112 5.77 8.48 2.46
N LEU A 113 5.18 9.57 1.93
CA LEU A 113 5.00 9.77 0.49
C LEU A 113 6.34 9.88 -0.23
N PHE A 114 7.29 10.61 0.34
CA PHE A 114 8.65 10.70 -0.19
C PHE A 114 9.26 9.30 -0.35
N MET A 115 9.20 8.47 0.70
CA MET A 115 9.71 7.10 0.67
C MET A 115 9.01 6.24 -0.39
N CYS A 116 7.69 6.33 -0.47
CA CYS A 116 6.92 5.59 -1.48
C CYS A 116 7.32 5.96 -2.91
N VAL A 117 7.53 7.26 -3.21
CA VAL A 117 8.01 7.73 -4.53
C VAL A 117 9.40 7.19 -4.81
N VAL A 118 10.34 7.31 -3.87
CA VAL A 118 11.71 6.82 -4.02
C VAL A 118 11.72 5.32 -4.33
N PHE A 119 11.04 4.50 -3.53
CA PHE A 119 11.02 3.05 -3.75
C PHE A 119 10.33 2.64 -5.05
N PHE A 120 9.27 3.33 -5.45
CA PHE A 120 8.59 3.06 -6.71
C PHE A 120 9.53 3.27 -7.92
N TYR A 121 10.21 4.40 -7.96
CA TYR A 121 11.13 4.68 -9.08
C TYR A 121 12.40 3.83 -9.03
N LEU A 122 12.91 3.51 -7.85
CA LEU A 122 14.01 2.55 -7.70
C LEU A 122 13.62 1.15 -8.23
N GLY A 123 12.42 0.69 -7.92
CA GLY A 123 11.88 -0.56 -8.49
C GLY A 123 11.80 -0.54 -10.01
N GLY A 124 11.37 0.58 -10.59
CA GLY A 124 11.34 0.79 -12.05
C GLY A 124 12.73 0.77 -12.69
N ILE A 125 13.72 1.41 -12.06
CA ILE A 125 15.12 1.40 -12.51
C ILE A 125 15.67 -0.02 -12.43
N LEU A 126 15.46 -0.73 -11.31
CA LEU A 126 15.93 -2.09 -11.12
C LEU A 126 15.37 -3.03 -12.20
N ASN A 127 14.07 -2.93 -12.50
CA ASN A 127 13.46 -3.74 -13.55
C ASN A 127 14.14 -3.51 -14.91
N ARG A 128 14.39 -2.27 -15.29
CA ARG A 128 15.12 -1.95 -16.54
C ARG A 128 16.54 -2.49 -16.55
N VAL A 129 17.26 -2.39 -15.43
CA VAL A 129 18.62 -2.91 -15.32
C VAL A 129 18.64 -4.43 -15.49
N VAL A 130 17.66 -5.13 -14.88
CA VAL A 130 17.51 -6.59 -15.03
C VAL A 130 17.14 -6.99 -16.47
N GLU A 131 16.28 -6.23 -17.14
CA GLU A 131 15.89 -6.47 -18.53
C GLU A 131 17.06 -6.29 -19.51
N ILE A 132 17.86 -5.23 -19.35
CA ILE A 132 19.01 -4.93 -20.21
C ILE A 132 20.12 -5.96 -20.00
N ASN A 133 20.34 -6.38 -18.77
CA ASN A 133 21.45 -7.25 -18.43
C ASN A 133 20.97 -8.53 -17.74
N LYS A 134 20.43 -9.47 -18.56
CA LYS A 134 19.95 -10.79 -18.09
C LYS A 134 21.02 -11.62 -17.33
N ARG A 135 22.27 -11.27 -17.49
CA ARG A 135 23.43 -11.86 -16.77
C ARG A 135 23.88 -11.00 -15.59
N LEU A 136 23.11 -9.97 -15.22
CA LEU A 136 23.50 -9.12 -14.11
C LEU A 136 23.73 -10.00 -12.90
N ASN A 137 25.00 -10.08 -12.51
CA ASN A 137 25.42 -11.00 -11.49
C ASN A 137 24.77 -10.51 -10.18
N ILE A 138 23.84 -11.28 -9.64
CA ILE A 138 23.20 -11.03 -8.35
C ILE A 138 24.26 -10.65 -7.32
N PHE A 139 25.49 -11.18 -7.50
CA PHE A 139 26.63 -10.84 -6.69
C PHE A 139 26.98 -9.33 -6.73
N ILE A 140 26.92 -8.69 -7.92
CA ILE A 140 27.17 -7.24 -8.04
C ILE A 140 26.07 -6.43 -7.33
N LEU A 141 24.82 -6.83 -7.47
CA LEU A 141 23.71 -6.17 -6.78
C LEU A 141 23.81 -6.37 -5.25
N LEU A 142 24.15 -7.56 -4.78
CA LEU A 142 24.42 -7.84 -3.37
C LEU A 142 25.62 -7.03 -2.86
N LEU A 143 26.64 -6.85 -3.68
CA LEU A 143 27.82 -6.06 -3.34
C LEU A 143 27.47 -4.57 -3.23
N ILE A 144 26.69 -4.03 -4.17
CA ILE A 144 26.20 -2.64 -4.12
C ILE A 144 25.31 -2.43 -2.90
N THR A 145 24.37 -3.34 -2.64
CA THR A 145 23.46 -3.22 -1.50
C THR A 145 24.17 -3.38 -0.17
N SER A 146 25.17 -4.28 -0.08
CA SER A 146 26.00 -4.41 1.12
C SER A 146 26.92 -3.21 1.33
N LEU A 147 27.43 -2.60 0.25
CA LEU A 147 28.20 -1.36 0.32
C LEU A 147 27.36 -0.20 0.84
N LEU A 148 26.13 -0.07 0.32
CA LEU A 148 25.18 0.95 0.81
C LEU A 148 24.84 0.75 2.28
N TYR A 149 24.67 -0.51 2.73
CA TYR A 149 24.43 -0.82 4.14
C TYR A 149 25.63 -0.49 5.03
N VAL A 150 26.87 -0.80 4.59
CA VAL A 150 28.10 -0.45 5.31
C VAL A 150 28.28 1.08 5.38
N LEU A 151 27.96 1.79 4.29
CA LEU A 151 27.97 3.26 4.28
C LEU A 151 26.96 3.84 5.26
N GLU A 152 25.79 3.21 5.38
CA GLU A 152 24.78 3.60 6.38
C GLU A 152 25.30 3.42 7.81
N LEU A 153 25.89 2.28 8.13
CA LEU A 153 26.47 2.00 9.46
C LEU A 153 27.54 3.01 9.87
N ASN A 154 28.30 3.52 8.89
CA ASN A 154 29.42 4.45 9.14
C ASN A 154 29.01 5.92 8.98
N SER A 155 27.88 6.22 8.37
CA SER A 155 27.49 7.59 7.98
C SER A 155 26.68 8.34 9.02
N ASN A 156 26.74 7.97 10.29
CA ASN A 156 25.98 8.51 11.42
C ASN A 156 25.86 10.05 11.52
N ARG A 157 26.36 10.82 10.56
CA ARG A 157 26.31 12.29 10.62
C ARG A 157 26.08 13.04 9.30
N PHE A 158 26.41 12.53 8.13
CA PHE A 158 26.43 13.39 6.94
C PHE A 158 25.22 13.21 6.01
N ILE A 159 24.79 11.99 5.73
CA ILE A 159 23.63 11.73 4.85
C ILE A 159 22.32 11.89 5.63
N PHE A 160 22.33 11.59 6.93
CA PHE A 160 21.18 11.81 7.83
C PHE A 160 20.79 13.28 7.97
N PHE A 161 21.76 14.18 7.97
CA PHE A 161 21.51 15.62 8.03
C PHE A 161 20.76 16.14 6.81
N LEU A 162 20.95 15.52 5.63
CA LEU A 162 20.25 15.93 4.40
C LEU A 162 18.82 15.40 4.30
N LEU A 163 18.52 14.25 4.89
CA LEU A 163 17.24 13.57 4.60
C LEU A 163 16.37 13.28 5.84
N ASP A 164 16.89 13.38 7.04
CA ASP A 164 16.16 13.07 8.30
C ASP A 164 15.41 11.68 8.27
N TYR A 165 15.95 10.73 7.48
CA TYR A 165 15.40 9.40 7.27
C TYR A 165 16.37 8.31 7.75
N PRO A 166 16.38 7.98 9.03
CA PRO A 166 17.41 7.12 9.62
C PRO A 166 17.45 5.69 9.07
N ASN A 167 16.43 5.25 8.36
CA ASN A 167 16.30 3.87 7.90
C ASN A 167 16.21 3.70 6.37
N LEU A 168 16.30 4.79 5.58
CA LEU A 168 16.07 4.75 4.13
C LEU A 168 16.97 3.71 3.43
N PHE A 169 18.26 3.75 3.71
CA PHE A 169 19.22 2.85 3.09
C PHE A 169 19.04 1.41 3.55
N ARG A 170 18.80 1.19 4.84
CA ARG A 170 18.54 -0.13 5.41
C ARG A 170 17.27 -0.73 4.79
N ASP A 171 16.19 0.01 4.76
CA ASP A 171 14.90 -0.47 4.24
C ASP A 171 14.98 -0.69 2.73
N GLY A 172 15.68 0.18 2.00
CA GLY A 172 16.01 0.00 0.59
C GLY A 172 16.87 -1.23 0.33
N PHE A 173 17.87 -1.47 1.16
CA PHE A 173 18.71 -2.68 1.10
C PHE A 173 17.87 -3.95 1.25
N PHE A 174 17.00 -4.02 2.28
CA PHE A 174 16.15 -5.18 2.50
C PHE A 174 15.15 -5.39 1.37
N CYS A 175 14.52 -4.32 0.85
CA CYS A 175 13.62 -4.42 -0.30
C CYS A 175 14.33 -4.96 -1.54
N LEU A 176 15.53 -4.47 -1.86
CA LEU A 176 16.32 -4.94 -2.99
C LEU A 176 16.77 -6.40 -2.80
N LEU A 177 17.21 -6.76 -1.60
CA LEU A 177 17.60 -8.13 -1.27
C LEU A 177 16.42 -9.09 -1.44
N LEU A 178 15.25 -8.75 -0.91
CA LEU A 178 14.03 -9.55 -1.05
C LEU A 178 13.63 -9.72 -2.52
N LEU A 179 13.64 -8.64 -3.31
CA LEU A 179 13.35 -8.72 -4.75
C LEU A 179 14.32 -9.67 -5.47
N LEU A 180 15.60 -9.62 -5.17
CA LEU A 180 16.61 -10.51 -5.76
C LEU A 180 16.38 -11.97 -5.35
N VAL A 181 16.05 -12.21 -4.08
CA VAL A 181 15.72 -13.55 -3.57
C VAL A 181 14.49 -14.08 -4.30
N PHE A 182 13.42 -13.29 -4.42
CA PHE A 182 12.21 -13.71 -5.13
C PHE A 182 12.44 -13.96 -6.61
N LEU A 183 13.25 -13.17 -7.30
CA LEU A 183 13.63 -13.40 -8.70
C LEU A 183 14.35 -14.75 -8.89
N LYS A 184 15.20 -15.15 -7.95
CA LYS A 184 15.89 -16.46 -7.99
C LYS A 184 14.98 -17.61 -7.58
N ILE A 185 14.23 -17.47 -6.50
CA ILE A 185 13.35 -18.51 -5.99
C ILE A 185 12.17 -18.74 -6.95
N GLY A 186 11.81 -17.74 -7.76
CA GLY A 186 10.70 -17.84 -8.71
C GLY A 186 10.78 -19.04 -9.66
N SER A 187 11.99 -19.46 -10.06
CA SER A 187 12.18 -20.69 -10.87
C SER A 187 11.91 -21.97 -10.07
N VAL A 188 12.23 -21.99 -8.80
CA VAL A 188 12.01 -23.12 -7.88
C VAL A 188 10.55 -23.22 -7.48
N LEU A 189 9.88 -22.07 -7.35
CA LEU A 189 8.47 -21.96 -6.96
C LEU A 189 7.48 -22.15 -8.12
N LYS A 190 7.94 -22.36 -9.36
CA LYS A 190 7.08 -22.60 -10.52
C LYS A 190 5.96 -23.64 -10.29
N PRO A 191 6.20 -24.78 -9.62
CA PRO A 191 5.13 -25.74 -9.33
C PRO A 191 4.01 -25.19 -8.47
N PHE A 192 4.32 -24.20 -7.62
CA PHE A 192 3.37 -23.55 -6.72
C PHE A 192 2.89 -22.20 -7.22
N ALA A 193 3.23 -21.81 -8.45
CA ALA A 193 2.96 -20.47 -8.99
C ALA A 193 1.46 -20.11 -8.99
N SER A 194 0.56 -21.07 -9.30
CA SER A 194 -0.89 -20.84 -9.27
C SER A 194 -1.37 -20.55 -7.84
N PHE A 195 -0.95 -21.33 -6.87
CA PHE A 195 -1.31 -21.16 -5.47
C PHE A 195 -0.78 -19.84 -4.90
N ILE A 196 0.49 -19.52 -5.17
CA ILE A 196 1.10 -18.25 -4.74
C ILE A 196 0.40 -17.07 -5.40
N SER A 197 0.02 -17.17 -6.67
CA SER A 197 -0.74 -16.15 -7.39
C SER A 197 -2.12 -15.93 -6.77
N GLU A 198 -2.81 -17.00 -6.38
CA GLU A 198 -4.11 -16.90 -5.70
C GLU A 198 -3.97 -16.24 -4.33
N LEU A 199 -2.98 -16.61 -3.53
CA LEU A 199 -2.68 -15.94 -2.27
C LEU A 199 -2.34 -14.46 -2.48
N GLY A 200 -1.52 -14.13 -3.48
CA GLY A 200 -1.20 -12.76 -3.84
C GLY A 200 -2.43 -11.93 -4.25
N ASN A 201 -3.41 -12.56 -4.88
CA ASN A 201 -4.67 -11.89 -5.21
C ASN A 201 -5.52 -11.58 -3.98
N LEU A 202 -5.42 -12.38 -2.90
CA LEU A 202 -6.15 -12.15 -1.65
C LEU A 202 -5.57 -11.04 -0.79
N THR A 203 -4.30 -10.68 -0.99
CA THR A 203 -3.59 -9.74 -0.10
C THR A 203 -4.29 -8.40 0.01
N TYR A 204 -4.84 -7.88 -1.08
CA TYR A 204 -5.56 -6.61 -1.09
C TYR A 204 -6.88 -6.69 -0.31
N SER A 205 -7.66 -7.75 -0.54
CA SER A 205 -8.89 -7.98 0.23
C SER A 205 -8.59 -8.16 1.72
N MET A 206 -7.54 -8.90 2.10
CA MET A 206 -7.11 -9.06 3.49
C MET A 206 -6.71 -7.73 4.11
N TYR A 207 -5.96 -6.94 3.34
CA TYR A 207 -5.48 -5.63 3.78
C TYR A 207 -6.62 -4.64 4.05
N LEU A 208 -7.67 -4.63 3.25
CA LEU A 208 -8.80 -3.73 3.48
C LEU A 208 -9.81 -4.26 4.50
N CYS A 209 -9.96 -5.58 4.61
CA CYS A 209 -10.98 -6.19 5.49
C CYS A 209 -10.52 -6.36 6.94
N HIS A 210 -9.21 -6.39 7.23
CA HIS A 210 -8.76 -6.67 8.61
C HIS A 210 -9.25 -5.64 9.63
N PHE A 211 -9.24 -4.36 9.28
CA PHE A 211 -9.67 -3.30 10.20
C PHE A 211 -11.19 -3.31 10.48
N PRO A 212 -12.09 -3.42 9.47
CA PRO A 212 -13.51 -3.66 9.71
C PRO A 212 -13.79 -4.89 10.59
N ILE A 213 -13.06 -5.99 10.36
CA ILE A 213 -13.23 -7.22 11.15
C ILE A 213 -12.77 -7.00 12.59
N GLN A 214 -11.66 -6.30 12.80
CA GLN A 214 -11.20 -5.92 14.14
C GLN A 214 -12.26 -5.11 14.89
N LEU A 215 -12.83 -4.08 14.24
CA LEU A 215 -13.86 -3.25 14.84
C LEU A 215 -15.13 -4.05 15.14
N LEU A 216 -15.55 -4.97 14.26
CA LEU A 216 -16.67 -5.88 14.52
C LEU A 216 -16.42 -6.74 15.75
N MET A 217 -15.21 -7.29 15.91
CA MET A 217 -14.86 -8.06 17.09
C MET A 217 -14.95 -7.22 18.37
N VAL A 218 -14.40 -6.01 18.34
CA VAL A 218 -14.48 -5.10 19.51
C VAL A 218 -15.94 -4.77 19.85
N LEU A 219 -16.77 -4.43 18.86
CA LEU A 219 -18.20 -4.19 19.07
C LEU A 219 -18.93 -5.40 19.64
N PHE A 220 -18.56 -6.61 19.22
CA PHE A 220 -19.12 -7.84 19.77
C PHE A 220 -18.81 -7.98 21.28
N PHE A 221 -17.55 -7.80 21.68
CA PHE A 221 -17.15 -7.87 23.09
C PHE A 221 -17.82 -6.77 23.93
N LEU A 222 -17.88 -5.55 23.41
CA LEU A 222 -18.59 -4.44 24.07
C LEU A 222 -20.07 -4.74 24.30
N LYS A 223 -20.74 -5.31 23.31
CA LYS A 223 -22.15 -5.70 23.42
C LYS A 223 -22.38 -6.78 24.51
N GLN A 224 -21.42 -7.68 24.68
CA GLN A 224 -21.46 -8.70 25.73
C GLN A 224 -21.04 -8.15 27.12
N LYS A 225 -20.58 -6.89 27.19
CA LYS A 225 -20.01 -6.28 28.39
C LYS A 225 -18.81 -7.06 28.94
N ILE A 226 -17.99 -7.60 28.05
CA ILE A 226 -16.79 -8.38 28.39
C ILE A 226 -15.59 -7.62 27.84
N ASP A 227 -14.54 -7.46 28.64
CA ASP A 227 -13.28 -6.88 28.17
C ASP A 227 -12.62 -7.78 27.12
N MET A 228 -12.23 -7.20 25.99
CA MET A 228 -11.57 -7.94 24.94
C MET A 228 -10.18 -8.41 25.38
N PRO A 229 -9.89 -9.72 25.38
CA PRO A 229 -8.61 -10.25 25.86
C PRO A 229 -7.51 -10.08 24.78
N TYR A 230 -7.02 -8.88 24.58
CA TYR A 230 -6.01 -8.51 23.54
C TYR A 230 -4.72 -9.34 23.60
N LYS A 231 -4.35 -9.87 24.77
CA LYS A 231 -3.13 -10.68 24.95
C LYS A 231 -3.35 -12.17 24.68
N ASN A 232 -4.55 -12.59 24.29
CA ASN A 232 -4.85 -13.99 24.05
C ASN A 232 -4.43 -14.43 22.66
N SER A 233 -3.45 -15.33 22.56
CA SER A 233 -2.94 -15.87 21.29
C SER A 233 -4.02 -16.60 20.47
N TRP A 234 -4.98 -17.25 21.12
CA TRP A 234 -6.09 -17.93 20.43
C TRP A 234 -7.04 -16.94 19.77
N LEU A 235 -7.32 -15.81 20.42
CA LEU A 235 -8.10 -14.74 19.83
C LEU A 235 -7.40 -14.14 18.61
N PHE A 236 -6.08 -13.98 18.69
CA PHE A 236 -5.28 -13.51 17.56
C PHE A 236 -5.30 -14.49 16.37
N LEU A 237 -5.12 -15.78 16.64
CA LEU A 237 -5.23 -16.82 15.60
C LEU A 237 -6.65 -16.87 14.99
N PHE A 238 -7.67 -16.74 15.81
CA PHE A 238 -9.05 -16.62 15.33
C PHE A 238 -9.24 -15.39 14.44
N PHE A 239 -8.73 -14.24 14.85
CA PHE A 239 -8.78 -13.01 14.04
C PHE A 239 -8.11 -13.18 12.68
N ILE A 240 -6.91 -13.76 12.63
CA ILE A 240 -6.22 -14.04 11.35
C ILE A 240 -7.07 -14.98 10.49
N SER A 241 -7.56 -16.07 11.08
CA SER A 241 -8.32 -17.08 10.35
C SER A 241 -9.62 -16.51 9.77
N ILE A 242 -10.37 -15.74 10.55
CA ILE A 242 -11.61 -15.11 10.09
C ILE A 242 -11.35 -14.04 9.06
N THR A 243 -10.23 -13.31 9.18
CA THR A 243 -9.81 -12.31 8.19
C THR A 243 -9.51 -12.97 6.84
N ILE A 244 -8.75 -14.06 6.82
CA ILE A 244 -8.46 -14.82 5.59
C ILE A 244 -9.76 -15.35 4.98
N PHE A 245 -10.61 -15.95 5.81
CA PHE A 245 -11.88 -16.54 5.38
C PHE A 245 -12.82 -15.49 4.73
N ILE A 246 -13.09 -14.41 5.43
CA ILE A 246 -13.95 -13.33 4.91
C ILE A 246 -13.35 -12.71 3.66
N SER A 247 -12.04 -12.44 3.65
CA SER A 247 -11.35 -11.84 2.50
C SER A 247 -11.41 -12.72 1.25
N PHE A 248 -11.37 -14.03 1.40
CA PHE A 248 -11.55 -14.97 0.29
C PHE A 248 -12.92 -14.82 -0.39
N PHE A 249 -13.99 -14.70 0.39
CA PHE A 249 -15.33 -14.48 -0.15
C PHE A 249 -15.48 -13.09 -0.74
N VAL A 250 -14.98 -12.07 -0.07
CA VAL A 250 -14.99 -10.69 -0.57
C VAL A 250 -14.22 -10.57 -1.88
N TYR A 251 -13.07 -11.22 -2.01
CA TYR A 251 -12.33 -11.29 -3.25
C TYR A 251 -13.15 -11.93 -4.37
N LYS A 252 -13.73 -13.12 -4.12
CA LYS A 252 -14.48 -13.88 -5.14
C LYS A 252 -15.79 -13.20 -5.56
N ILE A 253 -16.52 -12.64 -4.61
CA ILE A 253 -17.88 -12.12 -4.84
C ILE A 253 -17.87 -10.66 -5.27
N LEU A 254 -16.94 -9.88 -4.76
CA LEU A 254 -16.93 -8.42 -4.96
C LEU A 254 -15.72 -7.95 -5.77
N GLU A 255 -14.48 -8.20 -5.31
CA GLU A 255 -13.28 -7.60 -5.92
C GLU A 255 -13.08 -8.09 -7.36
N LYS A 256 -13.03 -9.40 -7.56
CA LYS A 256 -12.78 -10.00 -8.89
C LYS A 256 -13.86 -9.67 -9.92
N PRO A 257 -15.17 -9.85 -9.64
CA PRO A 257 -16.22 -9.53 -10.60
C PRO A 257 -16.30 -8.04 -10.93
N SER A 258 -16.16 -7.17 -9.92
CA SER A 258 -16.19 -5.71 -10.11
C SER A 258 -15.03 -5.22 -10.97
N LYS A 259 -13.82 -5.75 -10.74
CA LYS A 259 -12.64 -5.47 -11.56
C LYS A 259 -12.88 -5.88 -13.02
N GLU A 260 -13.37 -7.08 -13.26
CA GLU A 260 -13.64 -7.58 -14.62
C GLU A 260 -14.73 -6.76 -15.32
N PHE A 261 -15.79 -6.41 -14.61
CA PHE A 261 -16.89 -5.59 -15.13
C PHE A 261 -16.41 -4.18 -15.52
N LEU A 262 -15.71 -3.50 -14.62
CA LEU A 262 -15.22 -2.14 -14.90
C LEU A 262 -14.19 -2.16 -16.03
N ARG A 263 -13.29 -3.12 -16.04
CA ARG A 263 -12.31 -3.26 -17.12
C ARG A 263 -12.99 -3.44 -18.49
N LYS A 264 -13.97 -4.35 -18.60
CA LYS A 264 -14.73 -4.55 -19.85
C LYS A 264 -15.45 -3.28 -20.29
N LYS A 265 -16.15 -2.61 -19.37
CA LYS A 265 -16.92 -1.42 -19.67
C LYS A 265 -16.05 -0.26 -20.19
N PHE A 266 -14.89 -0.05 -19.58
CA PHE A 266 -14.02 1.05 -19.95
C PHE A 266 -13.13 0.74 -21.17
N THR A 267 -12.71 -0.52 -21.38
CA THR A 267 -11.96 -0.88 -22.59
C THR A 267 -12.83 -0.89 -23.84
N GLN A 268 -14.12 -1.20 -23.75
CA GLN A 268 -15.04 -1.13 -24.87
C GLN A 268 -15.42 0.29 -25.29
N ASN A 269 -15.36 1.28 -24.36
CA ASN A 269 -15.72 2.65 -24.65
C ASN A 269 -14.55 3.53 -25.15
N PHE A 270 -13.32 3.06 -25.06
CA PHE A 270 -12.12 3.84 -25.41
C PHE A 270 -11.17 3.08 -26.38
N GLY A 271 -11.53 1.93 -26.89
CA GLY A 271 -10.91 1.22 -28.01
C GLY A 271 -11.75 1.36 -29.27
#